data_c562b55c2d8818fad9194d79880e4bc7
#
_entry.id   c562b55c2d8818fad9194d79880e4bc7
#
_cell.length_a   1.000
_cell.length_b   1.000
_cell.length_c   1.000
_cell.angle_alpha   90.00
_cell.angle_beta   90.00
_cell.angle_gamma   90.00
#
_symmetry.space_group_name_H-M   'P 1'
#
loop_
_entity.id
_entity.type
_entity.pdbx_description
1 polymer ?
#
loop_
_entity_poly.entity_id
_entity_poly.type
_entity_poly.pdbx_seq_one_letter_code
_entity_poly.pdbx_strand_id
1 'polypeptide(L)'
;MISQVQESIVYVFNKILINFFKEIKKEQYFKLAIKKNYKVIDKKSHKYVKYFSKKMYENIQILCDPDLDLKILEQNEEFTSTSIFKNINIGRLLKNYDNDNDKKTILSYIITLSVFNVLYEDSRIIYEKMLHESKNDEDILDDDDEDGEDEENEKDEEKVLDDD
;
A
#
# COMPACT_ATOMS: atom_id res chain seq x y z
N MET A 1 -10.36 -18.35 -2.70
CA MET A 1 -9.00 -18.70 -2.24
C MET A 1 -8.01 -17.55 -2.35
N ILE A 2 -7.87 -16.90 -3.52
CA ILE A 2 -6.94 -15.76 -3.70
C ILE A 2 -7.39 -14.53 -2.90
N SER A 3 -8.68 -14.26 -2.77
CA SER A 3 -9.19 -13.18 -1.92
C SER A 3 -8.84 -13.40 -0.44
N GLN A 4 -8.87 -14.64 0.02
CA GLN A 4 -8.45 -14.98 1.40
C GLN A 4 -6.94 -14.78 1.61
N VAL A 5 -6.12 -15.08 0.59
CA VAL A 5 -4.68 -14.80 0.61
C VAL A 5 -4.44 -13.29 0.70
N GLN A 6 -5.13 -12.51 -0.12
CA GLN A 6 -5.06 -11.05 -0.08
C GLN A 6 -5.46 -10.49 1.30
N GLU A 7 -6.57 -10.96 1.84
CA GLU A 7 -7.03 -10.55 3.18
C GLU A 7 -6.01 -10.88 4.27
N SER A 8 -5.38 -12.03 4.17
CA SER A 8 -4.32 -12.45 5.11
C SER A 8 -3.09 -11.54 5.00
N ILE A 9 -2.67 -11.21 3.78
CA ILE A 9 -1.56 -10.28 3.52
C ILE A 9 -1.87 -8.90 4.13
N VAL A 10 -3.06 -8.37 3.87
CA VAL A 10 -3.52 -7.08 4.40
C VAL A 10 -3.53 -7.09 5.93
N TYR A 11 -4.04 -8.13 6.53
CA TYR A 11 -4.09 -8.27 7.97
C TYR A 11 -2.68 -8.22 8.60
N VAL A 12 -1.73 -8.96 8.03
CA VAL A 12 -0.34 -8.99 8.51
C VAL A 12 0.33 -7.64 8.26
N PHE A 13 0.15 -7.05 7.08
CA PHE A 13 0.66 -5.71 6.78
C PHE A 13 0.19 -4.69 7.82
N ASN A 14 -1.09 -4.67 8.11
CA ASN A 14 -1.67 -3.72 9.07
C ASN A 14 -1.20 -3.98 10.51
N LYS A 15 -0.96 -5.23 10.89
CA LYS A 15 -0.36 -5.54 12.20
C LYS A 15 1.07 -5.02 12.33
N ILE A 16 1.87 -5.19 11.28
CA ILE A 16 3.24 -4.65 11.22
C ILE A 16 3.19 -3.12 11.26
N LEU A 17 2.28 -2.51 10.53
CA LEU A 17 2.07 -1.07 10.53
C LEU A 17 1.73 -0.52 11.91
N ILE A 18 0.87 -1.19 12.67
CA ILE A 18 0.54 -0.81 14.04
C ILE A 18 1.81 -0.83 14.93
N ASN A 19 2.63 -1.86 14.80
CA ASN A 19 3.87 -1.97 15.56
C ASN A 19 4.89 -0.90 15.14
N PHE A 20 4.98 -0.62 13.85
CA PHE A 20 5.80 0.47 13.32
C PHE A 20 5.38 1.82 13.89
N PHE A 21 4.09 2.12 13.88
CA PHE A 21 3.57 3.35 14.45
C PHE A 21 3.81 3.45 15.97
N LYS A 22 3.74 2.35 16.70
CA LYS A 22 4.10 2.33 18.13
C LYS A 22 5.56 2.70 18.35
N GLU A 23 6.44 2.23 17.47
CA GLU A 23 7.88 2.55 17.54
C GLU A 23 8.14 4.03 17.27
N ILE A 24 7.60 4.59 16.20
CA ILE A 24 7.85 5.99 15.83
C ILE A 24 7.10 7.01 16.69
N LYS A 25 6.06 6.61 17.42
CA LYS A 25 5.34 7.48 18.37
C LYS A 25 6.21 7.99 19.52
N LYS A 26 7.36 7.42 19.74
CA LYS A 26 8.34 7.92 20.72
C LYS A 26 8.77 9.35 20.40
N GLU A 27 8.77 9.73 19.11
CA GLU A 27 9.02 11.08 18.65
C GLU A 27 7.72 11.91 18.61
N GLN A 28 7.75 13.11 19.22
CA GLN A 28 6.57 13.97 19.36
C GLN A 28 5.92 14.35 18.02
N TYR A 29 6.72 14.64 17.01
CA TYR A 29 6.20 14.97 15.67
C TYR A 29 5.36 13.83 15.08
N PHE A 30 5.89 12.61 15.11
CA PHE A 30 5.19 11.45 14.57
C PHE A 30 4.00 11.04 15.42
N LYS A 31 4.10 11.21 16.72
CA LYS A 31 2.97 11.00 17.63
C LYS A 31 1.76 11.85 17.24
N LEU A 32 1.99 13.13 16.94
CA LEU A 32 0.93 14.04 16.50
C LEU A 32 0.38 13.64 15.12
N ALA A 33 1.26 13.30 14.16
CA ALA A 33 0.87 12.87 12.83
C ALA A 33 0.02 11.59 12.88
N ILE A 34 0.42 10.62 13.68
CA ILE A 34 -0.31 9.35 13.87
C ILE A 34 -1.64 9.60 14.55
N LYS A 35 -1.68 10.40 15.59
CA LYS A 35 -2.91 10.75 16.30
C LYS A 35 -3.93 11.42 15.39
N LYS A 36 -3.47 12.27 14.47
CA LYS A 36 -4.33 12.99 13.53
C LYS A 36 -4.86 12.10 12.42
N ASN A 37 -4.01 11.27 11.81
CA ASN A 37 -4.31 10.56 10.57
C ASN A 37 -4.55 9.05 10.76
N TYR A 38 -4.02 8.45 11.82
CA TYR A 38 -3.97 7.00 12.01
C TYR A 38 -4.32 6.59 13.45
N LYS A 39 -5.27 7.27 14.05
CA LYS A 39 -5.67 7.03 15.46
C LYS A 39 -6.13 5.59 15.69
N VAL A 40 -6.90 5.06 14.75
CA VAL A 40 -7.38 3.68 14.76
C VAL A 40 -7.11 3.07 13.39
N ILE A 41 -6.38 1.96 13.37
CA ILE A 41 -6.10 1.21 12.14
C ILE A 41 -7.02 0.01 12.09
N ASP A 42 -7.89 -0.03 11.08
CA ASP A 42 -8.67 -1.21 10.76
C ASP A 42 -7.76 -2.25 10.11
N LYS A 43 -7.54 -3.37 10.81
CA LYS A 43 -6.65 -4.45 10.35
C LYS A 43 -7.11 -5.11 9.05
N LYS A 44 -8.37 -4.96 8.67
CA LYS A 44 -8.94 -5.52 7.44
C LYS A 44 -8.93 -4.54 6.27
N SER A 45 -8.60 -3.27 6.48
CA SER A 45 -8.64 -2.25 5.45
C SER A 45 -7.44 -2.36 4.50
N HIS A 46 -7.72 -2.40 3.21
CA HIS A 46 -6.72 -2.39 2.13
C HIS A 46 -6.10 -1.01 1.88
N LYS A 47 -6.67 0.05 2.44
CA LYS A 47 -6.24 1.43 2.13
C LYS A 47 -4.78 1.72 2.47
N TYR A 48 -4.25 1.11 3.53
CA TYR A 48 -2.88 1.37 3.98
C TYR A 48 -1.85 0.74 3.05
N VAL A 49 -2.03 -0.52 2.67
CA VAL A 49 -1.13 -1.19 1.72
C VAL A 49 -1.20 -0.54 0.34
N LYS A 50 -2.38 -0.11 -0.09
CA LYS A 50 -2.55 0.63 -1.36
C LYS A 50 -1.85 1.98 -1.34
N TYR A 51 -1.95 2.72 -0.26
CA TYR A 51 -1.25 4.00 -0.10
C TYR A 51 0.26 3.80 -0.11
N PHE A 52 0.75 2.84 0.66
CA PHE A 52 2.17 2.48 0.72
C PHE A 52 2.69 2.08 -0.66
N SER A 53 1.96 1.27 -1.40
CA SER A 53 2.30 0.84 -2.76
C SER A 53 2.50 2.04 -3.70
N LYS A 54 1.60 3.00 -3.68
CA LYS A 54 1.71 4.22 -4.48
C LYS A 54 3.00 5.00 -4.22
N LYS A 55 3.46 5.00 -2.98
CA LYS A 55 4.61 5.79 -2.56
C LYS A 55 5.94 5.04 -2.69
N MET A 56 5.93 3.73 -2.50
CA MET A 56 7.14 2.92 -2.39
C MET A 56 7.45 2.06 -3.60
N TYR A 57 6.52 1.87 -4.52
CA TYR A 57 6.69 0.92 -5.62
C TYR A 57 7.97 1.18 -6.43
N GLU A 58 8.29 2.43 -6.74
CA GLU A 58 9.50 2.80 -7.48
C GLU A 58 10.79 2.62 -6.66
N ASN A 59 10.69 2.65 -5.34
CA ASN A 59 11.82 2.54 -4.42
C ASN A 59 12.08 1.12 -3.92
N ILE A 60 11.19 0.18 -4.21
CA ILE A 60 11.30 -1.21 -3.71
C ILE A 60 12.58 -1.88 -4.20
N GLN A 61 13.02 -1.61 -5.43
CA GLN A 61 14.24 -2.19 -5.99
C GLN A 61 15.49 -1.80 -5.22
N ILE A 62 15.53 -0.58 -4.68
CA ILE A 62 16.64 -0.10 -3.85
C ILE A 62 16.76 -0.96 -2.59
N LEU A 63 15.62 -1.34 -2.01
CA LEU A 63 15.57 -2.18 -0.81
C LEU A 63 15.94 -3.65 -1.05
N CYS A 64 15.94 -4.08 -2.30
CA CYS A 64 16.31 -5.45 -2.69
C CYS A 64 17.81 -5.63 -3.00
N ASP A 65 18.61 -4.56 -2.92
CA ASP A 65 20.05 -4.64 -3.13
C ASP A 65 20.71 -5.44 -1.99
N PRO A 66 21.43 -6.54 -2.29
CA PRO A 66 22.12 -7.32 -1.27
C PRO A 66 23.25 -6.55 -0.56
N ASP A 67 23.79 -5.53 -1.21
CA ASP A 67 24.83 -4.65 -0.65
C ASP A 67 24.23 -3.39 0.01
N LEU A 68 22.97 -3.45 0.39
CA LEU A 68 22.26 -2.33 0.98
C LEU A 68 22.94 -1.84 2.26
N ASP A 69 23.43 -0.61 2.22
CA ASP A 69 24.03 0.09 3.36
C ASP A 69 23.14 1.26 3.77
N LEU A 70 23.02 1.44 5.07
CA LEU A 70 22.29 2.56 5.67
C LEU A 70 22.76 3.92 5.13
N LYS A 71 24.06 4.10 4.94
CA LYS A 71 24.63 5.35 4.41
C LYS A 71 24.19 5.62 2.97
N ILE A 72 24.12 4.58 2.15
CA ILE A 72 23.65 4.67 0.76
C ILE A 72 22.18 5.11 0.74
N LEU A 73 21.35 4.53 1.58
CA LEU A 73 19.95 4.90 1.71
C LEU A 73 19.75 6.34 2.22
N GLU A 74 20.50 6.76 3.20
CA GLU A 74 20.43 8.13 3.72
C GLU A 74 20.84 9.19 2.69
N GLN A 75 21.68 8.82 1.73
CA GLN A 75 22.13 9.71 0.65
C GLN A 75 21.23 9.67 -0.58
N ASN A 76 20.32 8.69 -0.68
CA ASN A 76 19.40 8.58 -1.80
C ASN A 76 18.23 9.56 -1.62
N GLU A 77 18.21 10.62 -2.44
CA GLU A 77 17.21 11.68 -2.33
C GLU A 77 15.80 11.19 -2.66
N GLU A 78 15.62 10.30 -3.62
CA GLU A 78 14.31 9.74 -3.95
C GLU A 78 13.74 8.97 -2.77
N PHE A 79 14.56 8.14 -2.15
CA PHE A 79 14.18 7.36 -0.98
C PHE A 79 13.86 8.26 0.23
N THR A 80 14.74 9.18 0.56
CA THR A 80 14.59 10.05 1.73
C THR A 80 13.49 11.10 1.57
N SER A 81 13.14 11.50 0.34
CA SER A 81 12.03 12.41 0.09
C SER A 81 10.66 11.72 0.11
N THR A 82 10.61 10.40 0.15
CA THR A 82 9.37 9.64 0.11
C THR A 82 8.62 9.73 1.43
N SER A 83 7.34 10.11 1.36
CA SER A 83 6.40 10.00 2.47
C SER A 83 5.61 8.71 2.33
N ILE A 84 6.00 7.69 3.10
CA ILE A 84 5.38 6.35 3.04
C ILE A 84 3.93 6.36 3.52
N PHE A 85 3.60 7.26 4.43
CA PHE A 85 2.25 7.57 4.87
C PHE A 85 2.13 9.10 5.04
N LYS A 86 0.92 9.59 5.18
CA LYS A 86 0.68 11.03 5.33
C LYS A 86 1.45 11.60 6.52
N ASN A 87 2.31 12.57 6.26
CA ASN A 87 3.19 13.22 7.25
C ASN A 87 4.24 12.29 7.89
N ILE A 88 4.52 11.15 7.26
CA ILE A 88 5.56 10.22 7.69
C ILE A 88 6.59 10.08 6.58
N ASN A 89 7.56 10.98 6.59
CA ASN A 89 8.64 11.05 5.62
C ASN A 89 9.86 10.24 6.09
N ILE A 90 10.42 9.42 5.20
CA ILE A 90 11.55 8.53 5.52
C ILE A 90 12.78 9.33 5.97
N GLY A 91 13.15 10.39 5.24
CA GLY A 91 14.31 11.21 5.59
C GLY A 91 14.18 11.83 6.98
N ARG A 92 12.98 12.29 7.31
CA ARG A 92 12.70 12.84 8.64
C ARG A 92 12.74 11.77 9.73
N LEU A 93 12.21 10.58 9.44
CA LEU A 93 12.32 9.43 10.35
C LEU A 93 13.78 9.12 10.67
N LEU A 94 14.62 8.99 9.65
CA LEU A 94 16.02 8.66 9.83
C LEU A 94 16.81 9.76 10.55
N LYS A 95 16.49 11.03 10.32
CA LYS A 95 17.13 12.16 11.00
C LYS A 95 16.78 12.27 12.49
N ASN A 96 15.62 11.78 12.89
CA ASN A 96 15.16 11.86 14.27
C ASN A 96 15.80 10.81 15.19
N TYR A 97 16.56 9.86 14.63
CA TYR A 97 17.28 8.86 15.39
C TYR A 97 18.79 9.11 15.26
N ASP A 98 19.47 9.32 16.39
CA ASP A 98 20.91 9.56 16.43
C ASP A 98 21.74 8.28 16.33
N ASN A 99 21.14 7.16 16.66
CA ASN A 99 21.77 5.85 16.77
C ASN A 99 21.51 5.02 15.52
N ASP A 100 22.55 4.46 14.92
CA ASP A 100 22.46 3.62 13.73
C ASP A 100 21.60 2.36 13.95
N ASN A 101 21.60 1.80 15.16
CA ASN A 101 20.75 0.64 15.48
C ASN A 101 19.27 0.99 15.42
N ASP A 102 18.87 2.15 15.89
CA ASP A 102 17.49 2.62 15.83
C ASP A 102 17.08 2.89 14.38
N LYS A 103 17.95 3.48 13.58
CA LYS A 103 17.73 3.68 12.14
C LYS A 103 17.55 2.35 11.42
N LYS A 104 18.36 1.34 11.74
CA LYS A 104 18.22 -0.01 11.18
C LYS A 104 16.90 -0.66 11.58
N THR A 105 16.43 -0.43 12.79
CA THR A 105 15.12 -0.91 13.25
C THR A 105 13.99 -0.29 12.43
N ILE A 106 14.03 1.01 12.19
CA ILE A 106 13.06 1.71 11.33
C ILE A 106 13.11 1.16 9.91
N LEU A 107 14.29 0.98 9.35
CA LEU A 107 14.46 0.40 8.01
C LEU A 107 13.95 -1.03 7.94
N SER A 108 14.13 -1.84 8.96
CA SER A 108 13.56 -3.21 9.04
C SER A 108 12.04 -3.19 8.92
N TYR A 109 11.35 -2.26 9.56
CA TYR A 109 9.91 -2.09 9.40
C TYR A 109 9.53 -1.73 7.97
N ILE A 110 10.24 -0.78 7.36
CA ILE A 110 9.98 -0.35 5.99
C ILE A 110 10.22 -1.51 5.01
N ILE A 111 11.29 -2.25 5.17
CA ILE A 111 11.59 -3.44 4.35
C ILE A 111 10.50 -4.49 4.49
N THR A 112 10.09 -4.78 5.71
CA THR A 112 9.04 -5.79 5.99
C THR A 112 7.70 -5.37 5.39
N LEU A 113 7.30 -4.11 5.55
CA LEU A 113 6.11 -3.55 4.89
C LEU A 113 6.21 -3.65 3.38
N SER A 114 7.39 -3.41 2.81
CA SER A 114 7.65 -3.51 1.37
C SER A 114 7.49 -4.94 0.85
N VAL A 115 7.96 -5.94 1.60
CA VAL A 115 7.76 -7.37 1.26
C VAL A 115 6.27 -7.71 1.16
N PHE A 116 5.48 -7.35 2.16
CA PHE A 116 4.04 -7.61 2.14
C PHE A 116 3.31 -6.79 1.09
N ASN A 117 3.78 -5.59 0.78
CA ASN A 117 3.28 -4.81 -0.34
C ASN A 117 3.48 -5.52 -1.69
N VAL A 118 4.66 -6.08 -1.94
CA VAL A 118 4.94 -6.86 -3.16
C VAL A 118 4.03 -8.07 -3.24
N LEU A 119 3.88 -8.81 -2.14
CA LEU A 119 2.97 -9.96 -2.08
C LEU A 119 1.52 -9.56 -2.38
N TYR A 120 1.08 -8.43 -1.87
CA TYR A 120 -0.25 -7.88 -2.12
C TYR A 120 -0.46 -7.56 -3.61
N GLU A 121 0.47 -6.84 -4.23
CA GLU A 121 0.39 -6.46 -5.64
C GLU A 121 0.47 -7.68 -6.55
N ASP A 122 1.32 -8.67 -6.26
CA ASP A 122 1.40 -9.92 -7.01
C ASP A 122 0.09 -10.71 -6.92
N SER A 123 -0.51 -10.79 -5.74
CA SER A 123 -1.81 -11.46 -5.56
C SER A 123 -2.94 -10.76 -6.31
N ARG A 124 -2.91 -9.43 -6.38
CA ARG A 124 -3.87 -8.64 -7.14
C ARG A 124 -3.76 -8.88 -8.64
N ILE A 125 -2.56 -8.90 -9.18
CA ILE A 125 -2.31 -9.17 -10.60
C ILE A 125 -2.77 -10.59 -10.99
N ILE A 126 -2.47 -11.58 -10.17
CA ILE A 126 -2.90 -12.97 -10.39
C ILE A 126 -4.43 -13.06 -10.40
N TYR A 127 -5.08 -12.43 -9.43
CA TYR A 127 -6.54 -12.43 -9.33
C TYR A 127 -7.20 -11.77 -10.55
N GLU A 128 -6.71 -10.65 -11.01
CA GLU A 128 -7.21 -9.96 -12.20
C GLU A 128 -7.05 -10.82 -13.46
N LYS A 129 -5.92 -11.52 -13.63
CA LYS A 129 -5.70 -12.46 -14.73
C LYS A 129 -6.70 -13.61 -14.71
N MET A 130 -6.96 -14.20 -13.55
CA MET A 130 -7.93 -15.30 -13.41
C MET A 130 -9.35 -14.85 -13.72
N LEU A 131 -9.75 -13.63 -13.34
CA LEU A 131 -11.05 -13.07 -13.69
C LEU A 131 -11.19 -12.84 -15.21
N HIS A 132 -10.14 -12.38 -15.88
CA HIS A 132 -10.14 -12.23 -17.33
C HIS A 132 -10.27 -13.56 -18.07
N GLU A 133 -9.56 -14.59 -17.62
CA GLU A 133 -9.62 -15.92 -18.20
C GLU A 133 -11.02 -16.53 -18.04
N SER A 134 -11.65 -16.43 -16.87
CA SER A 134 -13.00 -16.94 -16.65
C SER A 134 -14.08 -16.21 -17.46
N LYS A 135 -13.95 -14.90 -17.70
CA LYS A 135 -14.86 -14.15 -18.59
C LYS A 135 -14.73 -14.57 -20.05
N ASN A 136 -13.51 -14.83 -20.51
CA ASN A 136 -13.29 -15.31 -21.89
C ASN A 136 -13.87 -16.71 -22.11
N ASP A 137 -13.88 -17.57 -21.09
CA ASP A 137 -14.48 -18.89 -21.15
C ASP A 137 -16.02 -18.83 -21.14
N GLU A 138 -16.62 -17.85 -20.47
CA GLU A 138 -18.07 -17.60 -20.49
C GLU A 138 -18.53 -17.03 -21.85
N ASP A 139 -17.75 -16.13 -22.45
CA ASP A 139 -18.05 -15.54 -23.76
C ASP A 139 -18.00 -16.57 -24.92
N ILE A 140 -17.33 -17.71 -24.74
CA ILE A 140 -17.27 -18.80 -25.73
C ILE A 140 -18.49 -19.69 -25.66
N LEU A 141 -19.26 -19.68 -24.57
CA LEU A 141 -20.44 -20.56 -24.36
C LEU A 141 -21.78 -19.89 -24.75
N ASP A 142 -21.79 -18.57 -24.99
CA ASP A 142 -23.01 -17.81 -25.31
C ASP A 142 -23.14 -17.41 -26.80
N ASP A 143 -22.66 -18.25 -27.71
CA ASP A 143 -22.88 -18.06 -29.14
C ASP A 143 -24.05 -18.96 -29.63
N ASP A 144 -25.21 -18.83 -29.01
CA ASP A 144 -26.46 -19.27 -29.60
C ASP A 144 -27.65 -18.44 -29.08
N ASP A 145 -28.26 -17.72 -30.05
CA ASP A 145 -29.63 -17.25 -30.13
C ASP A 145 -30.04 -15.92 -29.50
N GLU A 146 -30.26 -15.01 -30.44
CA GLU A 146 -31.45 -14.26 -30.79
C GLU A 146 -31.82 -13.01 -30.01
N ASP A 147 -31.81 -11.93 -30.81
CA ASP A 147 -32.80 -10.87 -30.98
C ASP A 147 -33.60 -10.40 -29.76
N GLY A 148 -33.46 -9.14 -29.50
CA GLY A 148 -34.41 -8.40 -28.68
C GLY A 148 -33.98 -6.97 -28.46
N GLU A 149 -34.37 -6.12 -29.41
CA GLU A 149 -34.40 -4.65 -29.24
C GLU A 149 -35.13 -4.29 -27.94
N ASP A 150 -34.61 -3.35 -27.21
CA ASP A 150 -35.35 -2.11 -26.97
C ASP A 150 -34.50 -1.10 -26.17
N GLU A 151 -34.60 0.09 -26.70
CA GLU A 151 -34.13 1.36 -26.17
C GLU A 151 -34.79 1.70 -24.84
N GLU A 152 -34.13 2.43 -24.04
CA GLU A 152 -34.46 3.74 -23.48
C GLU A 152 -33.59 4.04 -22.26
N ASN A 153 -32.76 5.05 -22.38
CA ASN A 153 -32.89 6.41 -21.90
C ASN A 153 -33.11 6.59 -20.40
N GLU A 154 -32.25 7.29 -19.86
CA GLU A 154 -32.30 8.54 -19.09
C GLU A 154 -31.32 8.52 -17.93
N LYS A 155 -30.40 9.43 -18.06
CA LYS A 155 -30.21 10.75 -17.41
C LYS A 155 -29.70 10.72 -15.97
N ASP A 156 -28.55 11.36 -15.93
CA ASP A 156 -28.15 12.44 -15.03
C ASP A 156 -28.49 12.29 -13.53
N GLU A 157 -27.46 12.27 -12.75
CA GLU A 157 -27.24 13.39 -11.84
C GLU A 157 -25.85 13.36 -11.23
N GLU A 158 -25.07 14.30 -11.70
CA GLU A 158 -23.96 14.91 -11.00
C GLU A 158 -24.37 15.30 -9.57
N LYS A 159 -23.62 14.88 -8.59
CA LYS A 159 -23.46 15.65 -7.36
C LYS A 159 -22.00 15.77 -6.99
N VAL A 160 -21.47 16.84 -7.48
CA VAL A 160 -20.33 17.55 -6.89
C VAL A 160 -20.69 17.88 -5.44
N LEU A 161 -19.86 17.49 -4.51
CA LEU A 161 -19.74 18.17 -3.23
C LEU A 161 -18.27 18.47 -2.99
N ASP A 162 -17.96 19.72 -3.29
CA ASP A 162 -16.90 20.50 -2.66
C ASP A 162 -17.04 20.40 -1.13
N ASP A 163 -15.92 20.33 -0.46
CA ASP A 163 -15.45 21.33 0.51
C ASP A 163 -14.46 20.73 1.52
N ASP A 164 -13.36 21.48 1.56
CA ASP A 164 -12.40 21.78 2.65
C ASP A 164 -11.69 20.65 3.36
#